data_5ca73d1de56a227f6d88ac32f9fdba2b
#
_entry.id   5ca73d1de56a227f6d88ac32f9fdba2b
#
_cell.length_a   1.000
_cell.length_b   1.000
_cell.length_c   1.000
_cell.angle_alpha   90.00
_cell.angle_beta   90.00
_cell.angle_gamma   90.00
#
_symmetry.space_group_name_H-M   'P 1'
#
loop_
_entity.id
_entity.type
_entity.pdbx_description
1 polymer ?
#
loop_
_entity_poly.entity_id
_entity_poly.type
_entity_poly.pdbx_seq_one_letter_code
_entity_poly.pdbx_strand_id
1 'polypeptide(L)'
;VDGARDAAARATAALIREEQRRLETFLARRVVPFPPATRVLMVAPHPDDNLFGPGGTALKYVAAGIPVHGCCVTDGRACVAARSERARMAGRRAAEERAVARFLGVGEPELYAIPEDELARPARQDEAVARLETSLARARPDALFVPYFLDLHPLHRLVCHLVARALERSRAELRVCSWALGAFPPPTFVVDVTAELPRKRDAARLYSSQQELRDYVADVEFAAAFHARAYGPPEASACEIFFAQPRAEFVADVLSRGLDSPEALAAGAQPVLPEEPAR
;
A
#
# COMPACT_ATOMS: atom_id res chain seq x y z
N VAL A 1 -50.37 -11.60 -5.78
CA VAL A 1 -48.98 -12.07 -5.62
C VAL A 1 -48.02 -11.11 -6.34
N ASP A 2 -48.34 -10.62 -7.53
CA ASP A 2 -47.44 -9.72 -8.31
C ASP A 2 -47.25 -8.35 -7.67
N GLY A 3 -48.33 -7.74 -7.12
CA GLY A 3 -48.25 -6.42 -6.50
C GLY A 3 -47.34 -6.37 -5.25
N ALA A 4 -47.22 -7.47 -4.48
CA ALA A 4 -46.35 -7.53 -3.31
C ALA A 4 -44.88 -7.68 -3.72
N ARG A 5 -44.58 -8.43 -4.78
CA ARG A 5 -43.23 -8.56 -5.34
C ARG A 5 -42.73 -7.24 -5.92
N ASP A 6 -43.58 -6.54 -6.64
CA ASP A 6 -43.30 -5.22 -7.17
C ASP A 6 -43.07 -4.15 -6.08
N ALA A 7 -43.82 -4.22 -4.98
CA ALA A 7 -43.61 -3.35 -3.84
C ALA A 7 -42.26 -3.64 -3.16
N ALA A 8 -41.91 -4.90 -2.97
CA ALA A 8 -40.62 -5.30 -2.41
C ALA A 8 -39.45 -4.87 -3.29
N ALA A 9 -39.55 -5.05 -4.62
CA ALA A 9 -38.52 -4.63 -5.57
C ALA A 9 -38.31 -3.10 -5.53
N ARG A 10 -39.42 -2.31 -5.48
CA ARG A 10 -39.34 -0.83 -5.35
C ARG A 10 -38.69 -0.42 -4.03
N ALA A 11 -39.04 -1.09 -2.91
CA ALA A 11 -38.45 -0.82 -1.61
C ALA A 11 -36.94 -1.13 -1.60
N THR A 12 -36.53 -2.26 -2.16
CA THR A 12 -35.11 -2.62 -2.30
C THR A 12 -34.38 -1.60 -3.16
N ALA A 13 -34.91 -1.22 -4.29
CA ALA A 13 -34.31 -0.20 -5.16
C ALA A 13 -34.18 1.18 -4.47
N ALA A 14 -35.14 1.54 -3.60
CA ALA A 14 -35.08 2.76 -2.81
C ALA A 14 -33.97 2.71 -1.77
N LEU A 15 -33.80 1.58 -1.07
CA LEU A 15 -32.72 1.37 -0.11
C LEU A 15 -31.36 1.44 -0.78
N ILE A 16 -31.19 0.80 -1.94
CA ILE A 16 -29.94 0.84 -2.72
C ILE A 16 -29.60 2.29 -3.11
N ARG A 17 -30.58 3.04 -3.64
CA ARG A 17 -30.36 4.45 -4.00
C ARG A 17 -30.01 5.34 -2.80
N GLU A 18 -30.62 5.09 -1.65
CA GLU A 18 -30.30 5.83 -0.43
C GLU A 18 -28.88 5.52 0.05
N GLU A 19 -28.48 4.27 0.02
CA GLU A 19 -27.13 3.88 0.41
C GLU A 19 -26.08 4.43 -0.58
N GLN A 20 -26.39 4.44 -1.87
CA GLN A 20 -25.55 5.09 -2.89
C GLN A 20 -25.39 6.60 -2.61
N ARG A 21 -26.47 7.33 -2.31
CA ARG A 21 -26.37 8.75 -1.94
C ARG A 21 -25.56 9.00 -0.68
N ARG A 22 -25.70 8.13 0.33
CA ARG A 22 -24.87 8.18 1.55
C ARG A 22 -23.40 7.97 1.24
N LEU A 23 -23.10 6.98 0.41
CA LEU A 23 -21.74 6.69 -0.02
C LEU A 23 -21.14 7.85 -0.85
N GLU A 24 -21.89 8.39 -1.81
CA GLU A 24 -21.48 9.55 -2.60
C GLU A 24 -21.20 10.77 -1.71
N THR A 25 -22.09 11.05 -0.74
CA THR A 25 -21.91 12.15 0.22
C THR A 25 -20.68 11.90 1.11
N PHE A 26 -20.46 10.65 1.51
CA PHE A 26 -19.31 10.23 2.28
C PHE A 26 -18.01 10.43 1.49
N LEU A 27 -17.97 10.00 0.23
CA LEU A 27 -16.83 10.12 -0.67
C LEU A 27 -16.52 11.57 -1.02
N ALA A 28 -17.50 12.39 -1.33
CA ALA A 28 -17.33 13.81 -1.66
C ALA A 28 -16.69 14.63 -0.52
N ARG A 29 -16.86 14.21 0.74
CA ARG A 29 -16.24 14.84 1.92
C ARG A 29 -14.81 14.37 2.18
N ARG A 30 -14.26 13.48 1.38
CA ARG A 30 -12.99 12.79 1.63
C ARG A 30 -11.87 13.18 0.70
N VAL A 31 -12.13 14.07 -0.27
CA VAL A 31 -11.06 14.68 -1.04
C VAL A 31 -10.32 15.65 -0.12
N VAL A 32 -9.05 15.37 0.11
CA VAL A 32 -8.18 16.15 0.99
C VAL A 32 -6.86 16.45 0.27
N PRO A 33 -6.16 17.52 0.62
CA PRO A 33 -4.82 17.78 0.08
C PRO A 33 -3.87 16.61 0.33
N PHE A 34 -3.93 16.05 1.53
CA PHE A 34 -3.34 14.79 2.00
C PHE A 34 -3.93 14.44 3.37
N PRO A 35 -3.89 13.16 3.85
CA PRO A 35 -4.31 12.82 5.21
C PRO A 35 -3.58 13.68 6.24
N PRO A 36 -4.27 14.30 7.23
CA PRO A 36 -3.62 15.18 8.19
C PRO A 36 -2.53 14.46 8.98
N ALA A 37 -1.31 15.01 8.95
CA ALA A 37 -0.15 14.48 9.66
C ALA A 37 0.90 15.57 9.90
N THR A 38 1.74 15.38 10.92
CA THR A 38 2.96 16.17 11.19
C THR A 38 4.22 15.33 11.03
N ARG A 39 4.11 14.02 11.09
CA ARG A 39 5.17 13.03 10.84
C ARG A 39 4.57 11.78 10.21
N VAL A 40 5.18 11.33 9.14
CA VAL A 40 4.71 10.21 8.34
C VAL A 40 5.72 9.06 8.39
N LEU A 41 5.23 7.85 8.60
CA LEU A 41 5.98 6.61 8.36
C LEU A 41 5.25 5.81 7.27
N MET A 42 6.00 5.32 6.30
CA MET A 42 5.52 4.43 5.25
C MET A 42 6.18 3.06 5.40
N VAL A 43 5.39 2.00 5.38
CA VAL A 43 5.87 0.62 5.48
C VAL A 43 5.59 -0.12 4.19
N ALA A 44 6.65 -0.51 3.51
CA ALA A 44 6.60 -1.28 2.28
C ALA A 44 6.92 -2.76 2.54
N PRO A 45 6.19 -3.70 1.94
CA PRO A 45 6.60 -5.10 1.83
C PRO A 45 7.88 -5.27 1.01
N HIS A 46 7.93 -4.66 -0.18
CA HIS A 46 9.04 -4.74 -1.11
C HIS A 46 9.64 -3.35 -1.40
N PRO A 47 10.90 -3.28 -1.87
CA PRO A 47 11.49 -2.05 -2.40
C PRO A 47 10.75 -1.65 -3.69
N ASP A 48 9.89 -0.64 -3.65
CA ASP A 48 9.06 0.00 -4.69
C ASP A 48 7.63 0.32 -4.20
N ASP A 49 7.08 -0.45 -3.29
CA ASP A 49 5.68 -0.35 -2.86
C ASP A 49 5.34 1.02 -2.25
N ASN A 50 6.29 1.65 -1.52
CA ASN A 50 6.10 3.00 -0.98
C ASN A 50 5.94 4.07 -2.08
N LEU A 51 6.49 3.83 -3.26
CA LEU A 51 6.26 4.69 -4.42
C LEU A 51 4.96 4.32 -5.12
N PHE A 52 4.76 3.04 -5.42
CA PHE A 52 3.62 2.61 -6.23
C PHE A 52 2.28 2.86 -5.51
N GLY A 53 2.22 2.64 -4.20
CA GLY A 53 1.08 3.00 -3.38
C GLY A 53 1.00 4.52 -3.15
N PRO A 54 1.53 5.04 -2.04
CA PRO A 54 1.33 6.43 -1.59
C PRO A 54 2.34 7.44 -2.13
N GLY A 55 3.08 7.17 -3.21
CA GLY A 55 4.20 8.00 -3.67
C GLY A 55 3.83 9.44 -4.06
N GLY A 56 2.67 9.66 -4.65
CA GLY A 56 2.18 11.01 -4.96
C GLY A 56 1.82 11.79 -3.69
N THR A 57 1.18 11.12 -2.74
CA THR A 57 0.89 11.69 -1.41
C THR A 57 2.18 11.98 -0.64
N ALA A 58 3.22 11.13 -0.76
CA ALA A 58 4.54 11.39 -0.18
C ALA A 58 5.15 12.69 -0.71
N LEU A 59 5.07 12.94 -2.02
CA LEU A 59 5.52 14.19 -2.64
C LEU A 59 4.80 15.41 -2.08
N LYS A 60 3.49 15.31 -1.81
CA LYS A 60 2.73 16.41 -1.18
C LYS A 60 3.20 16.69 0.24
N TYR A 61 3.44 15.66 1.04
CA TYR A 61 4.00 15.85 2.39
C TYR A 61 5.37 16.52 2.35
N VAL A 62 6.26 16.06 1.47
CA VAL A 62 7.57 16.67 1.28
C VAL A 62 7.45 18.13 0.86
N ALA A 63 6.56 18.46 -0.08
CA ALA A 63 6.32 19.83 -0.51
C ALA A 63 5.76 20.72 0.63
N ALA A 64 5.01 20.13 1.57
CA ALA A 64 4.51 20.80 2.76
C ALA A 64 5.54 20.89 3.91
N GLY A 65 6.77 20.39 3.72
CA GLY A 65 7.81 20.37 4.76
C GLY A 65 7.56 19.35 5.87
N ILE A 66 6.66 18.37 5.65
CA ILE A 66 6.32 17.35 6.63
C ILE A 66 7.30 16.18 6.46
N PRO A 67 7.99 15.74 7.53
CA PRO A 67 8.92 14.62 7.46
C PRO A 67 8.23 13.32 7.05
N VAL A 68 8.77 12.67 6.02
CA VAL A 68 8.34 11.34 5.55
C VAL A 68 9.51 10.37 5.73
N HIS A 69 9.27 9.30 6.48
CA HIS A 69 10.19 8.20 6.66
C HIS A 69 9.64 6.95 5.97
N GLY A 70 10.51 6.19 5.33
CA GLY A 70 10.16 4.92 4.70
C GLY A 70 10.87 3.76 5.39
N CYS A 71 10.20 2.62 5.53
CA CYS A 71 10.88 1.35 5.79
C CYS A 71 10.38 0.30 4.81
N CYS A 72 11.25 -0.66 4.50
CA CYS A 72 10.96 -1.78 3.64
C CYS A 72 11.31 -3.08 4.35
N VAL A 73 10.36 -4.00 4.43
CA VAL A 73 10.50 -5.22 5.26
C VAL A 73 11.33 -6.27 4.56
N THR A 74 11.04 -6.59 3.30
CA THR A 74 11.79 -7.62 2.57
C THR A 74 12.80 -7.02 1.61
N ASP A 75 13.66 -7.85 1.08
CA ASP A 75 14.64 -7.45 0.09
C ASP A 75 14.15 -7.61 -1.37
N GLY A 76 12.94 -8.12 -1.57
CA GLY A 76 12.29 -8.26 -2.88
C GLY A 76 13.01 -9.21 -3.84
N ARG A 77 13.85 -10.12 -3.32
CA ARG A 77 14.68 -11.04 -4.13
C ARG A 77 13.92 -12.11 -4.89
N ALA A 78 12.67 -12.40 -4.50
CA ALA A 78 11.90 -13.49 -5.09
C ALA A 78 11.36 -13.17 -6.49
N CYS A 79 11.45 -11.92 -6.94
CA CYS A 79 11.11 -11.54 -8.32
C CYS A 79 11.97 -12.24 -9.38
N VAL A 80 13.09 -12.90 -9.02
CA VAL A 80 13.89 -13.74 -9.89
C VAL A 80 13.79 -15.21 -9.50
N ALA A 81 13.57 -16.08 -10.50
CA ALA A 81 13.41 -17.51 -10.28
C ALA A 81 14.73 -18.17 -9.80
N ALA A 82 15.85 -17.81 -10.43
CA ALA A 82 17.17 -18.41 -10.15
C ALA A 82 17.69 -17.99 -8.77
N ARG A 83 17.80 -18.93 -7.85
CA ARG A 83 18.27 -18.68 -6.48
C ARG A 83 19.68 -18.05 -6.44
N SER A 84 20.56 -18.40 -7.38
CA SER A 84 21.91 -17.83 -7.50
C SER A 84 21.90 -16.32 -7.79
N GLU A 85 20.82 -15.78 -8.39
CA GLU A 85 20.70 -14.38 -8.74
C GLU A 85 20.05 -13.54 -7.61
N ARG A 86 19.42 -14.18 -6.65
CA ARG A 86 18.61 -13.51 -5.60
C ARG A 86 19.39 -12.50 -4.77
N ALA A 87 20.63 -12.83 -4.39
CA ALA A 87 21.47 -11.92 -3.60
C ALA A 87 21.84 -10.66 -4.40
N ARG A 88 22.13 -10.79 -5.70
CA ARG A 88 22.43 -9.69 -6.62
C ARG A 88 21.20 -8.83 -6.82
N MET A 89 20.03 -9.45 -6.99
CA MET A 89 18.75 -8.74 -7.14
C MET A 89 18.41 -7.95 -5.88
N ALA A 90 18.53 -8.53 -4.68
CA ALA A 90 18.33 -7.84 -3.42
C ALA A 90 19.19 -6.57 -3.29
N GLY A 91 20.49 -6.66 -3.65
CA GLY A 91 21.39 -5.51 -3.65
C GLY A 91 20.97 -4.43 -4.66
N ARG A 92 20.54 -4.83 -5.87
CA ARG A 92 20.04 -3.92 -6.90
C ARG A 92 18.79 -3.19 -6.42
N ARG A 93 17.77 -3.90 -5.93
CA ARG A 93 16.52 -3.31 -5.43
C ARG A 93 16.75 -2.36 -4.24
N ALA A 94 17.66 -2.72 -3.34
CA ALA A 94 18.06 -1.83 -2.25
C ALA A 94 18.70 -0.53 -2.74
N ALA A 95 19.49 -0.57 -3.80
CA ALA A 95 20.09 0.62 -4.39
C ALA A 95 19.04 1.50 -5.10
N GLU A 96 18.10 0.88 -5.82
CA GLU A 96 17.00 1.53 -6.49
C GLU A 96 16.09 2.25 -5.47
N GLU A 97 15.71 1.58 -4.36
CA GLU A 97 14.89 2.19 -3.30
C GLU A 97 15.55 3.43 -2.70
N ARG A 98 16.86 3.38 -2.41
CA ARG A 98 17.60 4.56 -1.94
C ARG A 98 17.65 5.67 -2.99
N ALA A 99 17.78 5.32 -4.27
CA ALA A 99 17.79 6.31 -5.35
C ALA A 99 16.43 7.00 -5.47
N VAL A 100 15.34 6.24 -5.38
CA VAL A 100 13.97 6.77 -5.40
C VAL A 100 13.71 7.64 -4.18
N ALA A 101 14.08 7.21 -2.98
CA ALA A 101 13.92 8.02 -1.78
C ALA A 101 14.61 9.39 -1.91
N ARG A 102 15.85 9.43 -2.41
CA ARG A 102 16.56 10.68 -2.70
C ARG A 102 15.85 11.53 -3.77
N PHE A 103 15.37 10.89 -4.84
CA PHE A 103 14.66 11.59 -5.91
C PHE A 103 13.36 12.23 -5.42
N LEU A 104 12.61 11.54 -4.55
CA LEU A 104 11.38 12.06 -3.95
C LEU A 104 11.64 13.15 -2.89
N GLY A 105 12.84 13.17 -2.27
CA GLY A 105 13.16 14.03 -1.15
C GLY A 105 12.62 13.51 0.19
N VAL A 106 12.30 12.22 0.27
CA VAL A 106 11.98 11.55 1.54
C VAL A 106 13.26 11.15 2.28
N GLY A 107 13.16 10.85 3.57
CA GLY A 107 14.30 10.41 4.38
C GLY A 107 14.95 9.12 3.85
N GLU A 108 16.21 8.87 4.25
CA GLU A 108 16.89 7.61 3.91
C GLU A 108 16.06 6.42 4.41
N PRO A 109 15.71 5.46 3.51
CA PRO A 109 14.80 4.37 3.88
C PRO A 109 15.48 3.35 4.79
N GLU A 110 14.74 2.83 5.76
CA GLU A 110 15.16 1.71 6.57
C GLU A 110 14.90 0.39 5.84
N LEU A 111 15.93 -0.19 5.27
CA LEU A 111 15.82 -1.49 4.61
C LEU A 111 16.06 -2.60 5.61
N TYR A 112 15.04 -3.38 5.97
CA TYR A 112 15.19 -4.51 6.87
C TYR A 112 15.92 -5.66 6.19
N ALA A 113 15.81 -5.74 4.88
CA ALA A 113 16.49 -6.74 4.05
C ALA A 113 16.23 -8.19 4.52
N ILE A 114 15.05 -8.45 5.08
CA ILE A 114 14.64 -9.82 5.40
C ILE A 114 14.44 -10.54 4.06
N PRO A 115 15.07 -11.73 3.87
CA PRO A 115 14.85 -12.50 2.65
C PRO A 115 13.37 -12.75 2.43
N GLU A 116 12.84 -12.33 1.28
CA GLU A 116 11.41 -12.38 0.99
C GLU A 116 10.84 -13.79 1.14
N ASP A 117 11.57 -14.79 0.66
CA ASP A 117 11.22 -16.21 0.73
C ASP A 117 11.35 -16.83 2.13
N GLU A 118 11.81 -16.05 3.11
CA GLU A 118 11.92 -16.48 4.51
C GLU A 118 10.92 -15.79 5.44
N LEU A 119 10.27 -14.71 5.04
CA LEU A 119 9.42 -13.91 5.93
C LEU A 119 8.24 -14.71 6.53
N ALA A 120 7.79 -15.77 5.85
CA ALA A 120 6.75 -16.66 6.40
C ALA A 120 7.23 -17.45 7.64
N ARG A 121 8.54 -17.53 7.90
CA ARG A 121 9.10 -18.26 9.07
C ARG A 121 8.85 -17.45 10.36
N PRO A 122 8.38 -18.07 11.45
CA PRO A 122 8.08 -17.38 12.71
C PRO A 122 9.21 -16.48 13.22
N ALA A 123 10.47 -16.95 13.22
CA ALA A 123 11.61 -16.16 13.66
C ALA A 123 11.85 -14.90 12.84
N ARG A 124 11.58 -14.93 11.52
CA ARG A 124 11.67 -13.75 10.65
C ARG A 124 10.50 -12.78 10.86
N GLN A 125 9.33 -13.29 11.17
CA GLN A 125 8.20 -12.45 11.55
C GLN A 125 8.48 -11.70 12.86
N ASP A 126 9.04 -12.39 13.87
CA ASP A 126 9.41 -11.76 15.14
C ASP A 126 10.52 -10.72 14.96
N GLU A 127 11.51 -10.99 14.11
CA GLU A 127 12.53 -10.01 13.69
C GLU A 127 11.87 -8.78 13.05
N ALA A 128 10.97 -8.98 12.11
CA ALA A 128 10.26 -7.88 11.43
C ALA A 128 9.46 -7.04 12.43
N VAL A 129 8.72 -7.68 13.34
CA VAL A 129 7.94 -6.98 14.38
C VAL A 129 8.85 -6.14 15.28
N ALA A 130 9.97 -6.67 15.77
CA ALA A 130 10.91 -5.93 16.61
C ALA A 130 11.51 -4.70 15.88
N ARG A 131 11.79 -4.83 14.59
CA ARG A 131 12.30 -3.72 13.76
C ARG A 131 11.21 -2.69 13.49
N LEU A 132 9.96 -3.10 13.24
CA LEU A 132 8.81 -2.21 13.10
C LEU A 132 8.56 -1.42 14.39
N GLU A 133 8.62 -2.05 15.56
CA GLU A 133 8.52 -1.38 16.87
C GLU A 133 9.62 -0.30 17.01
N THR A 134 10.84 -0.60 16.61
CA THR A 134 11.98 0.34 16.64
C THR A 134 11.75 1.52 15.70
N SER A 135 11.29 1.26 14.45
CA SER A 135 10.99 2.30 13.46
C SER A 135 9.84 3.21 13.91
N LEU A 136 8.79 2.64 14.48
CA LEU A 136 7.67 3.38 15.07
C LEU A 136 8.12 4.28 16.23
N ALA A 137 8.94 3.75 17.13
CA ALA A 137 9.47 4.50 18.27
C ALA A 137 10.39 5.66 17.84
N ARG A 138 11.17 5.47 16.78
CA ARG A 138 12.07 6.47 16.22
C ARG A 138 11.32 7.55 15.45
N ALA A 139 10.46 7.15 14.52
CA ALA A 139 9.71 8.09 13.65
C ALA A 139 8.61 8.82 14.42
N ARG A 140 8.03 8.20 15.44
CA ARG A 140 6.86 8.69 16.19
C ARG A 140 5.79 9.26 15.25
N PRO A 141 5.31 8.49 14.27
CA PRO A 141 4.38 9.00 13.28
C PRO A 141 3.02 9.28 13.90
N ASP A 142 2.31 10.25 13.34
CA ASP A 142 0.87 10.45 13.56
C ASP A 142 0.04 9.99 12.35
N ALA A 143 0.70 9.73 11.20
CA ALA A 143 0.13 8.96 10.10
C ALA A 143 1.10 7.82 9.67
N LEU A 144 0.54 6.62 9.56
CA LEU A 144 1.25 5.41 9.17
C LEU A 144 0.63 4.85 7.89
N PHE A 145 1.40 4.79 6.82
CA PHE A 145 0.96 4.19 5.55
C PHE A 145 1.42 2.73 5.47
N VAL A 146 0.49 1.83 5.18
CA VAL A 146 0.72 0.38 5.14
C VAL A 146 -0.06 -0.25 3.98
N PRO A 147 0.26 -1.47 3.55
CA PRO A 147 -0.60 -2.21 2.63
C PRO A 147 -1.99 -2.44 3.22
N TYR A 148 -2.99 -2.58 2.34
CA TYR A 148 -4.34 -2.94 2.75
C TYR A 148 -4.41 -4.42 3.17
N PHE A 149 -5.07 -4.71 4.29
CA PHE A 149 -5.14 -6.06 4.85
C PHE A 149 -5.95 -7.06 4.01
N LEU A 150 -6.63 -6.62 2.95
CA LEU A 150 -7.29 -7.44 1.94
C LEU A 150 -6.65 -7.27 0.54
N ASP A 151 -5.38 -6.83 0.47
CA ASP A 151 -4.65 -6.80 -0.80
C ASP A 151 -4.54 -8.22 -1.38
N LEU A 152 -4.54 -8.34 -2.70
CA LEU A 152 -4.43 -9.63 -3.38
C LEU A 152 -3.06 -10.29 -3.15
N HIS A 153 -2.00 -9.49 -2.94
CA HIS A 153 -0.67 -10.02 -2.72
C HIS A 153 -0.52 -10.57 -1.29
N PRO A 154 -0.25 -11.89 -1.10
CA PRO A 154 -0.18 -12.49 0.24
C PRO A 154 0.86 -11.85 1.16
N LEU A 155 2.02 -11.44 0.60
CA LEU A 155 3.07 -10.80 1.38
C LEU A 155 2.65 -9.41 1.89
N HIS A 156 1.83 -8.68 1.13
CA HIS A 156 1.24 -7.41 1.59
C HIS A 156 0.36 -7.63 2.81
N ARG A 157 -0.50 -8.66 2.78
CA ARG A 157 -1.34 -9.03 3.93
C ARG A 157 -0.51 -9.47 5.14
N LEU A 158 0.57 -10.24 4.91
CA LEU A 158 1.48 -10.63 5.97
C LEU A 158 2.15 -9.42 6.62
N VAL A 159 2.72 -8.51 5.83
CA VAL A 159 3.36 -7.30 6.38
C VAL A 159 2.34 -6.42 7.10
N CYS A 160 1.12 -6.28 6.58
CA CYS A 160 0.03 -5.59 7.28
C CYS A 160 -0.24 -6.22 8.66
N HIS A 161 -0.27 -7.56 8.75
CA HIS A 161 -0.43 -8.28 10.02
C HIS A 161 0.76 -8.05 10.97
N LEU A 162 2.00 -8.06 10.48
CA LEU A 162 3.19 -7.77 11.30
C LEU A 162 3.18 -6.34 11.85
N VAL A 163 2.70 -5.38 11.06
CA VAL A 163 2.49 -4.00 11.52
C VAL A 163 1.43 -3.95 12.61
N ALA A 164 0.32 -4.67 12.48
CA ALA A 164 -0.71 -4.74 13.51
C ALA A 164 -0.16 -5.33 14.82
N ARG A 165 0.66 -6.40 14.76
CA ARG A 165 1.35 -6.95 15.92
C ARG A 165 2.28 -5.93 16.60
N ALA A 166 3.04 -5.17 15.82
CA ALA A 166 3.91 -4.12 16.37
C ALA A 166 3.09 -2.99 17.02
N LEU A 167 1.95 -2.64 16.44
CA LEU A 167 1.05 -1.59 16.95
C LEU A 167 0.24 -2.04 18.18
N GLU A 168 -0.01 -3.33 18.36
CA GLU A 168 -0.75 -3.86 19.50
C GLU A 168 -0.10 -3.44 20.84
N ARG A 169 1.23 -3.41 20.86
CA ARG A 169 2.02 -3.01 22.03
C ARG A 169 2.25 -1.51 22.12
N SER A 170 1.92 -0.77 21.07
CA SER A 170 2.09 0.68 21.02
C SER A 170 0.90 1.39 21.67
N ARG A 171 1.17 2.49 22.38
CA ARG A 171 0.15 3.43 22.89
C ARG A 171 0.08 4.71 22.06
N ALA A 172 0.78 4.77 20.92
CA ALA A 172 0.80 5.96 20.07
C ALA A 172 -0.58 6.25 19.50
N GLU A 173 -1.01 7.49 19.60
CA GLU A 173 -2.18 7.99 18.88
C GLU A 173 -1.76 8.27 17.44
N LEU A 174 -2.18 7.39 16.53
CA LEU A 174 -1.88 7.52 15.10
C LEU A 174 -3.04 7.01 14.25
N ARG A 175 -3.08 7.48 13.02
CA ARG A 175 -3.98 6.99 11.97
C ARG A 175 -3.21 6.06 11.05
N VAL A 176 -3.79 4.90 10.78
CA VAL A 176 -3.27 3.97 9.77
C VAL A 176 -3.99 4.24 8.46
N CYS A 177 -3.26 4.53 7.40
CA CYS A 177 -3.74 4.79 6.05
C CYS A 177 -3.33 3.61 5.17
N SER A 178 -4.25 2.71 4.91
CA SER A 178 -3.99 1.53 4.10
C SER A 178 -4.16 1.83 2.61
N TRP A 179 -3.19 1.42 1.81
CA TRP A 179 -3.18 1.48 0.34
C TRP A 179 -3.13 0.08 -0.26
N ALA A 180 -3.55 -0.09 -1.50
CA ALA A 180 -3.48 -1.37 -2.20
C ALA A 180 -3.00 -1.20 -3.64
N LEU A 181 -2.29 -2.20 -4.13
CA LEU A 181 -1.87 -2.31 -5.54
C LEU A 181 -2.73 -3.32 -6.29
N GLY A 182 -3.22 -4.36 -5.62
CA GLY A 182 -4.03 -5.43 -6.18
C GLY A 182 -5.49 -5.46 -5.72
N ALA A 183 -5.95 -4.45 -4.96
CA ALA A 183 -7.31 -4.37 -4.47
C ALA A 183 -7.81 -2.92 -4.46
N PHE A 184 -9.11 -2.73 -4.27
CA PHE A 184 -9.74 -1.41 -4.19
C PHE A 184 -10.35 -1.23 -2.80
N PRO A 185 -9.57 -0.72 -1.81
CA PRO A 185 -10.11 -0.43 -0.50
C PRO A 185 -11.19 0.66 -0.60
N PRO A 186 -12.27 0.59 0.20
CA PRO A 186 -13.24 1.67 0.26
C PRO A 186 -12.53 2.96 0.74
N PRO A 187 -12.48 4.03 -0.07
CA PRO A 187 -11.67 5.19 0.26
C PRO A 187 -12.27 5.98 1.41
N THR A 188 -11.49 6.21 2.46
CA THR A 188 -11.79 7.19 3.50
C THR A 188 -11.09 8.52 3.22
N PHE A 189 -9.99 8.49 2.46
CA PHE A 189 -9.35 9.66 1.88
C PHE A 189 -9.08 9.45 0.39
N VAL A 190 -9.29 10.52 -0.36
CA VAL A 190 -8.94 10.64 -1.77
C VAL A 190 -8.00 11.83 -1.90
N VAL A 191 -6.83 11.60 -2.45
CA VAL A 191 -5.80 12.63 -2.63
C VAL A 191 -5.62 12.87 -4.12
N ASP A 192 -5.91 14.09 -4.58
CA ASP A 192 -5.58 14.50 -5.94
C ASP A 192 -4.06 14.63 -6.04
N VAL A 193 -3.45 13.81 -6.89
CA VAL A 193 -2.01 13.77 -7.17
C VAL A 193 -1.70 14.12 -8.63
N THR A 194 -2.62 14.82 -9.29
CA THR A 194 -2.48 15.21 -10.70
C THR A 194 -1.16 15.94 -10.96
N ALA A 195 -0.80 16.87 -10.08
CA ALA A 195 0.45 17.64 -10.19
C ALA A 195 1.70 16.81 -9.87
N GLU A 196 1.58 15.80 -9.01
CA GLU A 196 2.67 14.95 -8.56
C GLU A 196 2.91 13.75 -9.49
N LEU A 197 1.92 13.35 -10.31
CA LEU A 197 1.99 12.17 -11.18
C LEU A 197 3.21 12.16 -12.10
N PRO A 198 3.59 13.26 -12.77
CA PRO A 198 4.79 13.25 -13.62
C PRO A 198 6.06 12.87 -12.84
N ARG A 199 6.23 13.42 -11.62
CA ARG A 199 7.39 13.10 -10.78
C ARG A 199 7.32 11.69 -10.19
N LYS A 200 6.14 11.23 -9.81
CA LYS A 200 5.92 9.83 -9.38
C LYS A 200 6.29 8.85 -10.49
N ARG A 201 5.88 9.13 -11.73
CA ARG A 201 6.23 8.34 -12.93
C ARG A 201 7.74 8.30 -13.18
N ASP A 202 8.41 9.45 -13.08
CA ASP A 202 9.86 9.53 -13.30
C ASP A 202 10.61 8.74 -12.21
N ALA A 203 10.12 8.78 -10.95
CA ALA A 203 10.62 7.93 -9.87
C ALA A 203 10.42 6.43 -10.16
N ALA A 204 9.25 6.03 -10.69
CA ALA A 204 8.97 4.64 -11.03
C ALA A 204 9.96 4.07 -12.05
N ARG A 205 10.45 4.88 -12.98
CA ARG A 205 11.49 4.46 -13.97
C ARG A 205 12.82 4.13 -13.32
N LEU A 206 13.11 4.61 -12.12
CA LEU A 206 14.33 4.30 -11.39
C LEU A 206 14.37 2.86 -10.87
N TYR A 207 13.23 2.19 -10.76
CA TYR A 207 13.16 0.77 -10.45
C TYR A 207 13.38 -0.08 -11.71
N SER A 208 14.55 0.06 -12.31
CA SER A 208 14.89 -0.59 -13.58
C SER A 208 14.77 -2.12 -13.51
N SER A 209 15.07 -2.72 -12.35
CA SER A 209 14.89 -4.16 -12.12
C SER A 209 13.43 -4.62 -12.27
N GLN A 210 12.49 -3.74 -11.94
CA GLN A 210 11.06 -4.04 -12.03
C GLN A 210 10.52 -3.73 -13.43
N GLN A 211 11.00 -2.66 -14.06
CA GLN A 211 10.65 -2.32 -15.45
C GLN A 211 11.06 -3.40 -16.46
N GLU A 212 12.09 -4.19 -16.16
CA GLU A 212 12.49 -5.35 -16.95
C GLU A 212 11.45 -6.49 -16.92
N LEU A 213 10.61 -6.54 -15.87
CA LEU A 213 9.60 -7.58 -15.69
C LEU A 213 8.23 -7.16 -16.22
N ARG A 214 7.87 -5.89 -16.05
CA ARG A 214 6.56 -5.34 -16.40
C ARG A 214 6.64 -3.82 -16.51
N ASP A 215 5.77 -3.22 -17.30
CA ASP A 215 5.63 -1.75 -17.38
C ASP A 215 4.89 -1.20 -16.14
N TYR A 216 5.61 -1.09 -15.03
CA TYR A 216 5.07 -0.52 -13.78
C TYR A 216 4.76 0.97 -13.89
N VAL A 217 5.34 1.68 -14.87
CA VAL A 217 4.97 3.07 -15.15
C VAL A 217 3.54 3.14 -15.63
N ALA A 218 3.17 2.29 -16.58
CA ALA A 218 1.79 2.20 -17.07
C ALA A 218 0.81 1.78 -15.97
N ASP A 219 1.21 0.86 -15.07
CA ASP A 219 0.37 0.47 -13.93
C ASP A 219 0.10 1.62 -12.96
N VAL A 220 1.12 2.42 -12.65
CA VAL A 220 0.98 3.62 -11.78
C VAL A 220 0.05 4.64 -12.42
N GLU A 221 0.20 4.91 -13.70
CA GLU A 221 -0.65 5.84 -14.44
C GLU A 221 -2.10 5.34 -14.50
N PHE A 222 -2.29 4.06 -14.82
CA PHE A 222 -3.62 3.45 -14.87
C PHE A 222 -4.34 3.51 -13.53
N ALA A 223 -3.68 3.10 -12.44
CA ALA A 223 -4.27 3.11 -11.11
C ALA A 223 -4.67 4.53 -10.69
N ALA A 224 -3.79 5.50 -10.89
CA ALA A 224 -4.05 6.90 -10.53
C ALA A 224 -5.22 7.49 -11.34
N ALA A 225 -5.27 7.23 -12.66
CA ALA A 225 -6.36 7.68 -13.53
C ALA A 225 -7.69 7.01 -13.18
N PHE A 226 -7.67 5.69 -12.88
CA PHE A 226 -8.85 4.97 -12.44
C PHE A 226 -9.41 5.54 -11.13
N HIS A 227 -8.55 5.79 -10.14
CA HIS A 227 -8.97 6.37 -8.87
C HIS A 227 -9.52 7.79 -9.04
N ALA A 228 -8.93 8.61 -9.91
CA ALA A 228 -9.45 9.94 -10.21
C ALA A 228 -10.85 9.86 -10.78
N ARG A 229 -11.06 8.99 -11.77
CA ARG A 229 -12.37 8.82 -12.42
C ARG A 229 -13.42 8.25 -11.49
N ALA A 230 -13.06 7.34 -10.59
CA ALA A 230 -13.99 6.65 -9.70
C ALA A 230 -14.33 7.45 -8.44
N TYR A 231 -13.38 8.23 -7.92
CA TYR A 231 -13.47 8.82 -6.56
C TYR A 231 -12.99 10.27 -6.50
N GLY A 232 -12.27 10.76 -7.50
CA GLY A 232 -11.68 12.11 -7.50
C GLY A 232 -12.65 13.22 -7.81
N PRO A 233 -12.26 14.47 -7.55
CA PRO A 233 -13.02 15.62 -8.01
C PRO A 233 -12.96 15.73 -9.54
N PRO A 234 -13.94 16.43 -10.18
CA PRO A 234 -14.06 16.47 -11.64
C PRO A 234 -12.81 16.95 -12.39
N GLU A 235 -12.02 17.80 -11.76
CA GLU A 235 -10.79 18.38 -12.34
C GLU A 235 -9.56 17.48 -12.19
N ALA A 236 -9.60 16.47 -11.33
CA ALA A 236 -8.46 15.59 -11.11
C ALA A 236 -8.31 14.57 -12.25
N SER A 237 -7.10 14.41 -12.73
CA SER A 237 -6.73 13.35 -13.69
C SER A 237 -6.00 12.17 -13.04
N ALA A 238 -5.53 12.34 -11.81
CA ALA A 238 -4.83 11.31 -11.05
C ALA A 238 -5.13 11.43 -9.56
N CYS A 239 -5.52 10.32 -8.92
CA CYS A 239 -5.76 10.26 -7.47
C CYS A 239 -5.09 9.05 -6.84
N GLU A 240 -4.77 9.18 -5.56
CA GLU A 240 -4.46 8.07 -4.66
C GLU A 240 -5.58 7.93 -3.64
N ILE A 241 -5.91 6.69 -3.27
CA ILE A 241 -6.98 6.39 -2.33
C ILE A 241 -6.45 5.62 -1.12
N PHE A 242 -7.02 5.92 0.05
CA PHE A 242 -6.60 5.31 1.31
C PHE A 242 -7.80 4.90 2.14
N PHE A 243 -7.74 3.70 2.71
CA PHE A 243 -8.62 3.29 3.79
C PHE A 243 -7.96 3.62 5.12
N ALA A 244 -8.46 4.64 5.81
CA ALA A 244 -7.83 5.14 7.02
C ALA A 244 -8.67 4.80 8.27
N GLN A 245 -7.98 4.29 9.29
CA GLN A 245 -8.55 3.89 10.57
C GLN A 245 -7.71 4.42 11.73
N PRO A 246 -8.31 4.67 12.91
CA PRO A 246 -7.55 4.79 14.15
C PRO A 246 -6.74 3.50 14.41
N ARG A 247 -5.57 3.62 15.04
CA ARG A 247 -4.70 2.48 15.36
C ARG A 247 -5.44 1.30 16.01
N ALA A 248 -6.30 1.57 16.98
CA ALA A 248 -7.01 0.51 17.72
C ALA A 248 -7.95 -0.30 16.83
N GLU A 249 -8.68 0.37 15.91
CA GLU A 249 -9.57 -0.28 14.95
C GLU A 249 -8.77 -1.11 13.95
N PHE A 250 -7.67 -0.54 13.39
CA PHE A 250 -6.79 -1.27 12.48
C PHE A 250 -6.25 -2.55 13.11
N VAL A 251 -5.73 -2.48 14.34
CA VAL A 251 -5.19 -3.64 15.05
C VAL A 251 -6.28 -4.70 15.26
N ALA A 252 -7.47 -4.30 15.71
CA ALA A 252 -8.58 -5.22 15.91
C ALA A 252 -9.01 -5.90 14.61
N ASP A 253 -9.19 -5.13 13.54
CA ASP A 253 -9.63 -5.64 12.23
C ASP A 253 -8.62 -6.62 11.62
N VAL A 254 -7.33 -6.29 11.69
CA VAL A 254 -6.27 -7.12 11.07
C VAL A 254 -6.05 -8.40 11.88
N LEU A 255 -5.90 -8.30 13.22
CA LEU A 255 -5.59 -9.47 14.04
C LEU A 255 -6.77 -10.45 14.16
N SER A 256 -8.03 -9.98 14.05
CA SER A 256 -9.20 -10.85 14.07
C SER A 256 -9.32 -11.76 12.83
N ARG A 257 -8.64 -11.43 11.73
CA ARG A 257 -8.75 -12.18 10.45
C ARG A 257 -7.81 -13.37 10.35
N GLY A 258 -6.76 -13.42 11.19
CA GLY A 258 -5.71 -14.41 11.10
C GLY A 258 -4.74 -14.17 9.92
N LEU A 259 -3.77 -15.03 9.81
CA LEU A 259 -2.80 -15.05 8.70
C LEU A 259 -3.23 -16.04 7.62
N ASP A 260 -2.80 -15.76 6.40
CA ASP A 260 -2.84 -16.75 5.32
C ASP A 260 -2.03 -18.00 5.71
N SER A 261 -2.39 -19.16 5.11
CA SER A 261 -1.61 -20.36 5.33
C SER A 261 -0.16 -20.19 4.84
N PRO A 262 0.81 -20.90 5.44
CA PRO A 262 2.19 -20.87 4.96
C PRO A 262 2.33 -21.19 3.46
N GLU A 263 1.46 -22.05 2.93
CA GLU A 263 1.42 -22.41 1.51
C GLU A 263 0.93 -21.24 0.65
N ALA A 264 -0.10 -20.52 1.10
CA ALA A 264 -0.61 -19.33 0.40
C ALA A 264 0.43 -18.20 0.40
N LEU A 265 1.14 -18.01 1.51
CA LEU A 265 2.23 -17.02 1.61
C LEU A 265 3.40 -17.39 0.69
N ALA A 266 3.75 -18.68 0.61
CA ALA A 266 4.82 -19.17 -0.25
C ALA A 266 4.44 -19.07 -1.75
N ALA A 267 3.18 -19.33 -2.10
CA ALA A 267 2.69 -19.22 -3.48
C ALA A 267 2.68 -17.76 -3.98
N GLY A 268 2.38 -16.79 -3.10
CA GLY A 268 2.40 -15.37 -3.44
C GLY A 268 3.80 -14.79 -3.62
N ALA A 269 4.83 -15.46 -3.13
CA ALA A 269 6.24 -15.08 -3.33
C ALA A 269 6.80 -15.57 -4.68
N GLN A 270 6.02 -16.26 -5.50
CA GLN A 270 6.47 -16.70 -6.83
C GLN A 270 6.12 -15.63 -7.87
N PRO A 271 7.07 -15.27 -8.75
CA PRO A 271 6.76 -14.39 -9.87
C PRO A 271 5.69 -15.06 -10.75
N VAL A 272 4.60 -14.37 -11.00
CA VAL A 272 3.64 -14.74 -12.04
C VAL A 272 4.26 -14.39 -13.38
N LEU A 273 5.29 -15.14 -13.77
CA LEU A 273 5.77 -15.10 -15.15
C LEU A 273 4.81 -15.94 -15.99
N PRO A 274 4.31 -15.41 -17.12
CA PRO A 274 3.57 -16.24 -18.04
C PRO A 274 4.50 -17.41 -18.48
N GLU A 275 3.97 -18.63 -18.42
CA GLU A 275 4.65 -19.77 -19.03
C GLU A 275 4.92 -19.43 -20.50
N GLU A 276 6.19 -19.44 -20.91
CA GLU A 276 6.48 -19.33 -22.33
C GLU A 276 5.72 -20.44 -23.06
N PRO A 277 4.98 -20.10 -24.13
CA PRO A 277 4.34 -21.14 -24.92
C PRO A 277 5.43 -22.09 -25.40
N ALA A 278 5.26 -23.38 -25.12
CA ALA A 278 6.15 -24.44 -25.60
C ALA A 278 6.35 -24.26 -27.12
N ARG A 279 7.60 -24.08 -27.54
CA ARG A 279 8.00 -24.01 -28.95
C ARG A 279 7.92 -25.40 -29.59
#